data_e16f8ee6d9d32ad32699d7ec6566bad4
#
_entry.id   e16f8ee6d9d32ad32699d7ec6566bad4
#
_cell.length_a   1.000
_cell.length_b   1.000
_cell.length_c   1.000
_cell.angle_alpha   90.00
_cell.angle_beta   90.00
_cell.angle_gamma   90.00
#
_symmetry.space_group_name_H-M   'P 1'
#
loop_
_entity.id
_entity.type
_entity.pdbx_description
1 polymer ?
#
loop_
_entity_poly.entity_id
_entity_poly.type
_entity_poly.pdbx_seq_one_letter_code
_entity_poly.pdbx_strand_id
1 'polypeptide(L)'
;MIRVSFEMINVTGLDDAAAVIADAMEQQQHLGVQAMATKAALGRDADYDDLINVSAFSGIIDYQPDELILTLRAGTPMHEVESTLASANQMLAFEVPDLHKILASQSAGTIGGVLATNASGPRRLTAGAARDYLLGFDAISGRGERFKSGGKVVKNVTGYDLSKLICGSYGTLAIFDEVTLKTLPKPETNISLLFPCDDLSAAVASIAGIFASPHEPNAAAILPQAIAAKAGIDVAGAMLAIIRLEGIDVSVADRAAHLLAAHKKGVKLDSDASTALWQQIRDVDLLADADGDIWKLSCAPASAPAIIATLFDHFDLQFFADWAGGLLWLAGPSGADFGTAMRSALAANGNGHAQLIRDSGNSKDLIAPLQPLSSAHYALHKRVKAAFDPRSVLNFGRMHDGI
;
A
#
# COMPACT_ATOMS: atom_id res chain seq x y z
N MET A 1 -2.63 1.50 35.40
CA MET A 1 -2.32 0.07 35.62
C MET A 1 -2.26 -0.53 34.22
N ILE A 2 -1.07 -0.81 33.67
CA ILE A 2 -0.90 -1.36 32.33
C ILE A 2 -1.45 -2.78 32.37
N ARG A 3 -2.50 -3.08 31.62
CA ARG A 3 -3.02 -4.44 31.44
C ARG A 3 -1.93 -5.26 30.73
N VAL A 4 -1.37 -6.25 31.40
CA VAL A 4 -0.17 -7.01 30.97
C VAL A 4 -0.49 -8.14 29.98
N SER A 5 -1.76 -8.39 29.67
CA SER A 5 -2.15 -9.41 28.69
C SER A 5 -3.50 -9.07 28.05
N PHE A 6 -3.52 -8.97 26.71
CA PHE A 6 -4.73 -8.98 25.91
C PHE A 6 -5.26 -10.41 25.85
N GLU A 7 -6.59 -10.62 25.93
CA GLU A 7 -7.18 -11.88 25.55
C GLU A 7 -7.29 -11.96 24.04
N MET A 8 -6.90 -13.09 23.45
CA MET A 8 -7.06 -13.37 22.02
C MET A 8 -8.36 -14.14 21.81
N ILE A 9 -9.39 -13.45 21.31
CA ILE A 9 -10.70 -14.01 21.03
C ILE A 9 -10.72 -14.53 19.58
N ASN A 10 -10.72 -15.85 19.42
CA ASN A 10 -10.77 -16.46 18.08
C ASN A 10 -12.22 -16.58 17.61
N VAL A 11 -12.52 -16.03 16.43
CA VAL A 11 -13.84 -16.13 15.81
C VAL A 11 -13.76 -16.95 14.51
N THR A 12 -14.80 -17.75 14.25
CA THR A 12 -14.85 -18.64 13.09
C THR A 12 -15.83 -18.18 12.01
N GLY A 13 -16.65 -17.19 12.30
CA GLY A 13 -17.63 -16.63 11.38
C GLY A 13 -18.20 -15.29 11.89
N LEU A 14 -19.06 -14.69 11.07
CA LEU A 14 -19.68 -13.39 11.40
C LEU A 14 -20.60 -13.45 12.61
N ASP A 15 -21.20 -14.63 12.93
CA ASP A 15 -22.04 -14.76 14.12
C ASP A 15 -21.22 -14.68 15.40
N ASP A 16 -20.05 -15.34 15.43
CA ASP A 16 -19.13 -15.26 16.56
C ASP A 16 -18.62 -13.80 16.70
N ALA A 17 -18.25 -13.18 15.59
CA ALA A 17 -17.78 -11.79 15.60
C ALA A 17 -18.88 -10.82 16.09
N ALA A 18 -20.14 -11.06 15.72
CA ALA A 18 -21.28 -10.26 16.19
C ALA A 18 -21.46 -10.36 17.70
N ALA A 19 -21.36 -11.56 18.26
CA ALA A 19 -21.47 -11.79 19.70
C ALA A 19 -20.33 -11.04 20.45
N VAL A 20 -19.09 -11.19 20.00
CA VAL A 20 -17.93 -10.49 20.59
C VAL A 20 -18.07 -8.97 20.53
N ILE A 21 -18.55 -8.43 19.39
CA ILE A 21 -18.77 -6.98 19.25
C ILE A 21 -19.92 -6.52 20.18
N ALA A 22 -20.99 -7.31 20.33
CA ALA A 22 -22.10 -6.97 21.23
C ALA A 22 -21.63 -6.91 22.69
N ASP A 23 -20.87 -7.91 23.13
CA ASP A 23 -20.28 -7.94 24.48
C ASP A 23 -19.35 -6.75 24.71
N ALA A 24 -18.50 -6.44 23.75
CA ALA A 24 -17.60 -5.27 23.83
C ALA A 24 -18.36 -3.94 23.88
N MET A 25 -19.49 -3.82 23.15
CA MET A 25 -20.36 -2.63 23.24
C MET A 25 -20.99 -2.47 24.62
N GLU A 26 -21.43 -3.57 25.24
CA GLU A 26 -22.02 -3.54 26.60
C GLU A 26 -20.98 -3.20 27.66
N GLN A 27 -19.77 -3.74 27.52
CA GLN A 27 -18.66 -3.50 28.44
C GLN A 27 -17.88 -2.22 28.17
N GLN A 28 -18.20 -1.49 27.09
CA GLN A 28 -17.48 -0.29 26.64
C GLN A 28 -15.99 -0.55 26.36
N GLN A 29 -15.68 -1.68 25.73
CA GLN A 29 -14.34 -2.14 25.41
C GLN A 29 -13.95 -1.76 23.95
N HIS A 30 -12.64 -1.60 23.73
CA HIS A 30 -12.03 -1.43 22.43
C HIS A 30 -11.36 -2.75 22.00
N LEU A 31 -11.68 -3.22 20.81
CA LEU A 31 -11.11 -4.45 20.25
C LEU A 31 -10.10 -4.14 19.15
N GLY A 32 -8.90 -4.71 19.28
CA GLY A 32 -7.96 -4.77 18.16
C GLY A 32 -8.32 -5.90 17.19
N VAL A 33 -8.46 -5.60 15.91
CA VAL A 33 -8.78 -6.60 14.87
C VAL A 33 -7.52 -7.07 14.17
N GLN A 34 -7.28 -8.37 14.15
CA GLN A 34 -6.14 -8.96 13.46
C GLN A 34 -6.43 -10.34 12.87
N ALA A 35 -5.65 -10.72 11.86
CA ALA A 35 -5.51 -12.10 11.37
C ALA A 35 -4.06 -12.56 11.63
N MET A 36 -3.16 -12.39 10.68
CA MET A 36 -1.74 -12.73 10.82
C MET A 36 -0.89 -11.63 11.47
N ALA A 37 -1.47 -10.51 11.90
CA ALA A 37 -0.83 -9.36 12.55
C ALA A 37 0.37 -8.74 11.80
N THR A 38 0.60 -9.07 10.54
CA THR A 38 1.76 -8.60 9.74
C THR A 38 1.79 -7.10 9.51
N LYS A 39 0.70 -6.41 9.76
CA LYS A 39 0.53 -4.96 9.62
C LYS A 39 0.19 -4.27 10.95
N ALA A 40 0.44 -4.95 12.09
CA ALA A 40 0.17 -4.40 13.42
C ALA A 40 0.95 -3.11 13.68
N ALA A 41 2.19 -3.03 13.18
CA ALA A 41 3.04 -1.85 13.32
C ALA A 41 2.57 -0.63 12.52
N LEU A 42 1.63 -0.76 11.58
CA LEU A 42 1.12 0.36 10.80
C LEU A 42 0.04 1.14 11.57
N GLY A 43 0.10 2.47 11.46
CA GLY A 43 -0.80 3.37 12.18
C GLY A 43 -0.30 3.69 13.59
N ARG A 44 -1.18 4.22 14.42
CA ARG A 44 -0.90 4.56 15.83
C ARG A 44 -0.90 3.29 16.67
N ASP A 45 -0.12 3.30 17.71
CA ASP A 45 -0.28 2.35 18.79
C ASP A 45 -1.56 2.74 19.54
N ALA A 46 -2.49 1.83 19.62
CA ALA A 46 -3.79 2.04 20.22
C ALA A 46 -3.99 1.09 21.39
N ASP A 47 -4.63 1.59 22.44
CA ASP A 47 -4.96 0.78 23.61
C ASP A 47 -6.22 -0.04 23.31
N TYR A 48 -6.05 -1.35 23.27
CA TYR A 48 -7.16 -2.29 23.14
C TYR A 48 -7.38 -3.02 24.48
N ASP A 49 -8.63 -3.36 24.77
CA ASP A 49 -8.95 -4.22 25.89
C ASP A 49 -8.66 -5.68 25.55
N ASP A 50 -9.02 -6.10 24.34
CA ASP A 50 -8.78 -7.46 23.82
C ASP A 50 -8.53 -7.44 22.31
N LEU A 51 -8.11 -8.59 21.77
CA LEU A 51 -7.83 -8.77 20.35
C LEU A 51 -8.81 -9.80 19.75
N ILE A 52 -9.52 -9.43 18.70
CA ILE A 52 -10.32 -10.34 17.90
C ILE A 52 -9.48 -10.90 16.74
N ASN A 53 -9.32 -12.22 16.72
CA ASN A 53 -8.58 -12.93 15.68
C ASN A 53 -9.51 -13.50 14.62
N VAL A 54 -9.38 -12.97 13.39
CA VAL A 54 -10.18 -13.35 12.22
C VAL A 54 -9.40 -14.23 11.23
N SER A 55 -8.32 -14.87 11.65
CA SER A 55 -7.51 -15.73 10.77
C SER A 55 -8.28 -16.94 10.22
N ALA A 56 -9.32 -17.40 10.93
CA ALA A 56 -10.19 -18.47 10.47
C ALA A 56 -11.13 -18.08 9.31
N PHE A 57 -11.25 -16.79 9.00
CA PHE A 57 -11.95 -16.30 7.79
C PHE A 57 -11.04 -16.51 6.57
N SER A 58 -10.71 -17.75 6.24
CA SER A 58 -9.72 -18.12 5.23
C SER A 58 -10.28 -19.11 4.20
N GLY A 59 -9.75 -19.05 3.00
CA GLY A 59 -10.02 -19.93 1.87
C GLY A 59 -10.65 -19.25 0.66
N ILE A 60 -10.45 -19.87 -0.50
CA ILE A 60 -11.09 -19.47 -1.76
C ILE A 60 -12.53 -19.97 -1.77
N ILE A 61 -13.49 -19.08 -2.03
CA ILE A 61 -14.92 -19.41 -2.09
C ILE A 61 -15.32 -19.75 -3.53
N ASP A 62 -14.94 -18.89 -4.47
CA ASP A 62 -15.28 -19.06 -5.89
C ASP A 62 -14.22 -18.36 -6.74
N TYR A 63 -13.77 -19.04 -7.78
CA TYR A 63 -12.85 -18.47 -8.74
C TYR A 63 -13.36 -18.73 -10.15
N GLN A 64 -13.61 -17.66 -10.89
CA GLN A 64 -14.11 -17.69 -12.26
C GLN A 64 -13.07 -17.02 -13.18
N PRO A 65 -12.04 -17.76 -13.64
CA PRO A 65 -10.95 -17.19 -14.43
C PRO A 65 -11.44 -16.51 -15.71
N ASP A 66 -12.44 -17.07 -16.40
CA ASP A 66 -12.97 -16.52 -17.64
C ASP A 66 -13.69 -15.17 -17.42
N GLU A 67 -14.25 -14.96 -16.23
CA GLU A 67 -14.90 -13.70 -15.83
C GLU A 67 -13.93 -12.73 -15.14
N LEU A 68 -12.70 -13.14 -14.88
CA LEU A 68 -11.69 -12.39 -14.14
C LEU A 68 -12.15 -11.99 -12.72
N ILE A 69 -12.83 -12.91 -12.04
CA ILE A 69 -13.42 -12.69 -10.71
C ILE A 69 -12.94 -13.75 -9.74
N LEU A 70 -12.43 -13.30 -8.59
CA LEU A 70 -12.05 -14.12 -7.46
C LEU A 70 -12.83 -13.70 -6.22
N THR A 71 -13.58 -14.63 -5.60
CA THR A 71 -14.25 -14.44 -4.30
C THR A 71 -13.59 -15.32 -3.24
N LEU A 72 -13.20 -14.72 -2.13
CA LEU A 72 -12.44 -15.39 -1.08
C LEU A 72 -12.72 -14.78 0.29
N ARG A 73 -12.33 -15.50 1.33
CA ARG A 73 -12.40 -15.03 2.71
C ARG A 73 -11.26 -14.04 3.00
N ALA A 74 -11.53 -13.02 3.80
CA ALA A 74 -10.58 -11.92 4.04
C ALA A 74 -9.29 -12.34 4.79
N GLY A 75 -9.34 -13.40 5.58
CA GLY A 75 -8.17 -13.97 6.27
C GLY A 75 -7.30 -14.88 5.39
N THR A 76 -7.61 -15.05 4.11
CA THR A 76 -6.82 -15.90 3.20
C THR A 76 -5.41 -15.31 3.02
N PRO A 77 -4.36 -16.11 3.26
CA PRO A 77 -2.97 -15.67 3.09
C PRO A 77 -2.65 -15.27 1.65
N MET A 78 -1.82 -14.25 1.46
CA MET A 78 -1.48 -13.76 0.13
C MET A 78 -0.81 -14.79 -0.77
N HIS A 79 0.01 -15.70 -0.22
CA HIS A 79 0.64 -16.75 -1.02
C HIS A 79 -0.39 -17.72 -1.64
N GLU A 80 -1.51 -18.01 -0.94
CA GLU A 80 -2.60 -18.81 -1.46
C GLU A 80 -3.34 -18.09 -2.59
N VAL A 81 -3.62 -16.80 -2.41
CA VAL A 81 -4.23 -15.95 -3.43
C VAL A 81 -3.38 -15.91 -4.70
N GLU A 82 -2.08 -15.65 -4.56
CA GLU A 82 -1.14 -15.56 -5.68
C GLU A 82 -0.95 -16.89 -6.40
N SER A 83 -0.87 -18.00 -5.66
CA SER A 83 -0.76 -19.34 -6.26
C SER A 83 -2.02 -19.72 -7.02
N THR A 84 -3.20 -19.42 -6.48
CA THR A 84 -4.49 -19.63 -7.15
C THR A 84 -4.58 -18.86 -8.46
N LEU A 85 -4.25 -17.58 -8.45
CA LEU A 85 -4.24 -16.75 -9.66
C LEU A 85 -3.20 -17.20 -10.69
N ALA A 86 -2.02 -17.59 -10.21
CA ALA A 86 -0.95 -18.07 -11.08
C ALA A 86 -1.33 -19.35 -11.84
N SER A 87 -2.14 -20.23 -11.26
CA SER A 87 -2.63 -21.46 -11.91
C SER A 87 -3.47 -21.18 -13.17
N ALA A 88 -4.10 -20.00 -13.26
CA ALA A 88 -4.86 -19.53 -14.41
C ALA A 88 -4.14 -18.42 -15.20
N ASN A 89 -2.84 -18.21 -14.98
CA ASN A 89 -2.06 -17.14 -15.58
C ASN A 89 -2.66 -15.75 -15.36
N GLN A 90 -3.19 -15.51 -14.14
CA GLN A 90 -3.77 -14.24 -13.73
C GLN A 90 -2.99 -13.62 -12.56
N MET A 91 -3.33 -12.37 -12.23
CA MET A 91 -2.69 -11.59 -11.18
C MET A 91 -3.64 -10.56 -10.55
N LEU A 92 -3.28 -10.07 -9.37
CA LEU A 92 -3.81 -8.83 -8.81
C LEU A 92 -3.04 -7.65 -9.41
N ALA A 93 -3.72 -6.84 -10.23
CA ALA A 93 -3.06 -5.79 -11.01
C ALA A 93 -2.47 -4.66 -10.15
N PHE A 94 -2.97 -4.46 -8.93
CA PHE A 94 -2.47 -3.43 -8.02
C PHE A 94 -1.16 -3.80 -7.31
N GLU A 95 -0.58 -4.97 -7.57
CA GLU A 95 0.70 -5.47 -7.05
C GLU A 95 0.82 -5.30 -5.52
N VAL A 96 0.52 -6.36 -4.78
CA VAL A 96 0.56 -6.32 -3.31
C VAL A 96 2.00 -6.23 -2.82
N PRO A 97 2.39 -5.18 -2.07
CA PRO A 97 3.70 -5.11 -1.45
C PRO A 97 3.85 -6.14 -0.32
N ASP A 98 4.95 -6.86 -0.30
CA ASP A 98 5.35 -7.67 0.84
C ASP A 98 6.35 -6.89 1.70
N LEU A 99 5.85 -6.20 2.69
CA LEU A 99 6.66 -5.37 3.58
C LEU A 99 7.24 -6.15 4.78
N HIS A 100 7.34 -7.49 4.71
CA HIS A 100 7.76 -8.30 5.85
C HIS A 100 9.15 -7.90 6.40
N LYS A 101 10.11 -7.55 5.52
CA LYS A 101 11.45 -7.11 5.93
C LYS A 101 11.42 -5.74 6.62
N ILE A 102 10.54 -4.85 6.14
CA ILE A 102 10.41 -3.49 6.70
C ILE A 102 9.69 -3.53 8.04
N LEU A 103 8.64 -4.35 8.17
CA LEU A 103 7.80 -4.45 9.35
C LEU A 103 8.23 -5.55 10.33
N ALA A 104 9.35 -6.23 10.05
CA ALA A 104 9.83 -7.37 10.82
C ALA A 104 8.73 -8.44 11.05
N SER A 105 7.88 -8.66 10.04
CA SER A 105 6.82 -9.66 10.06
C SER A 105 7.25 -10.93 9.30
N GLN A 106 6.42 -11.99 9.34
CA GLN A 106 6.82 -13.29 8.77
C GLN A 106 6.33 -13.52 7.34
N SER A 107 5.44 -12.65 6.83
CA SER A 107 4.84 -12.81 5.49
C SER A 107 4.15 -11.53 5.02
N ALA A 108 3.68 -11.52 3.76
CA ALA A 108 2.82 -10.47 3.20
C ALA A 108 1.46 -10.33 3.91
N GLY A 109 1.07 -11.31 4.72
CA GLY A 109 -0.18 -11.31 5.47
C GLY A 109 -1.36 -11.84 4.66
N THR A 110 -2.55 -11.28 4.92
CA THR A 110 -3.83 -11.72 4.33
C THR A 110 -4.40 -10.67 3.38
N ILE A 111 -5.30 -11.09 2.47
CA ILE A 111 -5.99 -10.18 1.56
C ILE A 111 -6.81 -9.13 2.30
N GLY A 112 -7.44 -9.47 3.42
CA GLY A 112 -8.16 -8.49 4.27
C GLY A 112 -7.23 -7.41 4.83
N GLY A 113 -6.02 -7.77 5.25
CA GLY A 113 -5.00 -6.82 5.69
C GLY A 113 -4.52 -5.90 4.55
N VAL A 114 -4.41 -6.44 3.32
CA VAL A 114 -4.08 -5.67 2.11
C VAL A 114 -5.18 -4.64 1.80
N LEU A 115 -6.43 -5.06 1.81
CA LEU A 115 -7.58 -4.18 1.58
C LEU A 115 -7.75 -3.16 2.72
N ALA A 116 -7.62 -3.59 3.97
CA ALA A 116 -7.72 -2.70 5.12
C ALA A 116 -6.69 -1.56 5.09
N THR A 117 -5.50 -1.77 4.51
CA THR A 117 -4.46 -0.76 4.36
C THR A 117 -4.42 -0.13 2.95
N ASN A 118 -5.26 -0.60 2.02
CA ASN A 118 -5.24 -0.21 0.61
C ASN A 118 -3.82 -0.30 0.01
N ALA A 119 -3.09 -1.36 0.37
CA ALA A 119 -1.71 -1.55 -0.04
C ALA A 119 -1.63 -1.80 -1.56
N SER A 120 -0.75 -1.07 -2.23
CA SER A 120 -0.61 -1.12 -3.68
C SER A 120 0.83 -0.78 -4.08
N GLY A 121 1.36 -1.51 -5.04
CA GLY A 121 2.74 -1.38 -5.53
C GLY A 121 2.87 -0.49 -6.78
N PRO A 122 3.96 -0.65 -7.53
CA PRO A 122 4.35 0.24 -8.64
C PRO A 122 3.32 0.37 -9.75
N ARG A 123 2.58 -0.70 -10.10
CA ARG A 123 1.56 -0.67 -11.15
C ARG A 123 0.36 0.21 -10.81
N ARG A 124 0.24 0.67 -9.56
CA ARG A 124 -0.82 1.61 -9.15
C ARG A 124 -0.89 2.85 -10.05
N LEU A 125 0.23 3.26 -10.61
CA LEU A 125 0.32 4.43 -11.49
C LEU A 125 -0.64 4.34 -12.70
N THR A 126 -0.81 3.15 -13.25
CA THR A 126 -1.65 2.90 -14.43
C THR A 126 -2.84 1.99 -14.15
N ALA A 127 -2.70 1.03 -13.26
CA ALA A 127 -3.74 0.06 -12.95
C ALA A 127 -4.71 0.54 -11.85
N GLY A 128 -4.31 1.47 -10.99
CA GLY A 128 -5.10 1.86 -9.82
C GLY A 128 -4.71 1.09 -8.56
N ALA A 129 -5.43 1.34 -7.47
CA ALA A 129 -5.16 0.82 -6.14
C ALA A 129 -6.00 -0.44 -5.82
N ALA A 130 -5.69 -1.12 -4.72
CA ALA A 130 -6.46 -2.28 -4.25
C ALA A 130 -7.97 -2.00 -4.16
N ARG A 131 -8.37 -0.81 -3.68
CA ARG A 131 -9.77 -0.38 -3.60
C ARG A 131 -10.49 -0.31 -4.95
N ASP A 132 -9.77 -0.18 -6.06
CA ASP A 132 -10.35 -0.07 -7.41
C ASP A 132 -10.65 -1.47 -7.99
N TYR A 133 -10.13 -2.52 -7.35
CA TYR A 133 -10.35 -3.93 -7.70
C TYR A 133 -11.30 -4.65 -6.73
N LEU A 134 -11.69 -4.04 -5.61
CA LEU A 134 -12.69 -4.58 -4.69
C LEU A 134 -14.08 -4.34 -5.27
N LEU A 135 -14.65 -5.37 -5.93
CA LEU A 135 -15.97 -5.31 -6.57
C LEU A 135 -17.10 -5.42 -5.56
N GLY A 136 -16.89 -6.18 -4.49
CA GLY A 136 -17.88 -6.36 -3.43
C GLY A 136 -17.28 -7.01 -2.21
N PHE A 137 -18.04 -6.95 -1.11
CA PHE A 137 -17.66 -7.59 0.14
C PHE A 137 -18.87 -7.89 1.02
N ASP A 138 -18.68 -8.84 1.95
CA ASP A 138 -19.51 -9.10 3.12
C ASP A 138 -18.68 -8.75 4.37
N ALA A 139 -19.28 -8.03 5.32
CA ALA A 139 -18.57 -7.53 6.49
C ALA A 139 -19.52 -7.34 7.68
N ILE A 140 -18.93 -7.16 8.86
CA ILE A 140 -19.63 -6.77 10.08
C ILE A 140 -19.11 -5.41 10.57
N SER A 141 -20.02 -4.50 10.88
CA SER A 141 -19.71 -3.18 11.42
C SER A 141 -19.44 -3.23 12.92
N GLY A 142 -18.90 -2.14 13.50
CA GLY A 142 -18.79 -1.99 14.95
C GLY A 142 -20.13 -1.88 15.70
N ARG A 143 -21.26 -1.97 14.98
CA ARG A 143 -22.61 -2.14 15.56
C ARG A 143 -22.99 -3.60 15.77
N GLY A 144 -22.15 -4.55 15.36
CA GLY A 144 -22.49 -5.96 15.27
C GLY A 144 -23.45 -6.30 14.12
N GLU A 145 -23.66 -5.35 13.18
CA GLU A 145 -24.57 -5.52 12.05
C GLU A 145 -23.81 -6.00 10.81
N ARG A 146 -24.29 -7.11 10.21
CA ARG A 146 -23.78 -7.58 8.92
C ARG A 146 -24.30 -6.69 7.80
N PHE A 147 -23.42 -6.42 6.85
CA PHE A 147 -23.80 -5.70 5.65
C PHE A 147 -22.97 -6.15 4.46
N LYS A 148 -23.54 -6.00 3.27
CA LYS A 148 -22.92 -6.31 1.99
C LYS A 148 -22.88 -5.06 1.13
N SER A 149 -21.88 -4.94 0.30
CA SER A 149 -21.79 -3.90 -0.71
C SER A 149 -21.17 -4.45 -1.99
N GLY A 150 -21.65 -3.97 -3.13
CA GLY A 150 -21.20 -4.44 -4.42
C GLY A 150 -21.63 -5.88 -4.75
N GLY A 151 -20.85 -6.59 -5.54
CA GLY A 151 -21.13 -7.95 -5.99
C GLY A 151 -20.16 -8.38 -7.09
N LYS A 152 -20.51 -9.41 -7.85
CA LYS A 152 -19.70 -9.95 -8.96
C LYS A 152 -19.72 -9.09 -10.24
N VAL A 153 -20.37 -7.92 -10.24
CA VAL A 153 -20.49 -7.06 -11.42
C VAL A 153 -19.52 -5.89 -11.36
N VAL A 154 -18.84 -5.61 -12.46
CA VAL A 154 -17.84 -4.53 -12.57
C VAL A 154 -18.49 -3.14 -12.46
N LYS A 155 -19.79 -3.01 -12.75
CA LYS A 155 -20.52 -1.74 -12.73
C LYS A 155 -21.64 -1.78 -11.68
N ASN A 156 -21.40 -1.14 -10.54
CA ASN A 156 -22.44 -0.82 -9.56
C ASN A 156 -22.94 0.61 -9.81
N VAL A 157 -24.20 0.76 -10.20
CA VAL A 157 -24.82 2.06 -10.52
C VAL A 157 -25.85 2.51 -9.47
N THR A 158 -26.08 1.69 -8.45
CA THR A 158 -27.07 1.98 -7.40
C THR A 158 -26.42 1.94 -6.02
N GLY A 159 -26.64 2.97 -5.22
CA GLY A 159 -26.12 3.07 -3.86
C GLY A 159 -24.72 3.71 -3.75
N TYR A 160 -24.21 3.75 -2.53
CA TYR A 160 -22.87 4.26 -2.25
C TYR A 160 -21.80 3.19 -2.56
N ASP A 161 -20.67 3.63 -3.06
CA ASP A 161 -19.48 2.75 -3.25
C ASP A 161 -18.76 2.56 -1.90
N LEU A 162 -19.29 1.65 -1.08
CA LEU A 162 -18.71 1.36 0.22
C LEU A 162 -17.37 0.62 0.10
N SER A 163 -17.10 -0.06 -1.02
CA SER A 163 -15.80 -0.69 -1.28
C SER A 163 -14.66 0.33 -1.19
N LYS A 164 -14.86 1.52 -1.76
CA LYS A 164 -13.86 2.60 -1.70
C LYS A 164 -13.75 3.28 -0.32
N LEU A 165 -14.79 3.22 0.49
CA LEU A 165 -14.79 3.77 1.84
C LEU A 165 -14.11 2.84 2.84
N ILE A 166 -14.46 1.54 2.80
CA ILE A 166 -13.95 0.56 3.78
C ILE A 166 -12.51 0.16 3.47
N CYS A 167 -12.14 0.08 2.18
CA CYS A 167 -10.76 -0.18 1.79
C CYS A 167 -9.84 0.99 2.21
N GLY A 168 -8.83 0.71 3.02
CA GLY A 168 -7.95 1.72 3.60
C GLY A 168 -8.40 2.28 4.95
N SER A 169 -9.43 1.69 5.57
CA SER A 169 -9.94 2.10 6.89
C SER A 169 -9.19 1.48 8.07
N TYR A 170 -8.16 0.66 7.86
CA TYR A 170 -7.39 -0.01 8.92
C TYR A 170 -8.24 -0.89 9.85
N GLY A 171 -9.41 -1.35 9.38
CA GLY A 171 -10.35 -2.12 10.20
C GLY A 171 -11.09 -1.30 11.26
N THR A 172 -11.05 0.04 11.17
CA THR A 172 -11.75 0.92 12.12
C THR A 172 -13.25 1.04 11.87
N LEU A 173 -13.73 0.63 10.69
CA LEU A 173 -15.13 0.74 10.30
C LEU A 173 -15.85 -0.60 10.28
N ALA A 174 -15.16 -1.66 9.86
CA ALA A 174 -15.74 -2.99 9.73
C ALA A 174 -14.67 -4.08 9.69
N ILE A 175 -15.09 -5.31 9.96
CA ILE A 175 -14.32 -6.55 9.76
C ILE A 175 -14.84 -7.18 8.47
N PHE A 176 -13.98 -7.37 7.48
CA PHE A 176 -14.29 -8.13 6.27
C PHE A 176 -14.41 -9.63 6.57
N ASP A 177 -15.42 -10.27 5.99
CA ASP A 177 -15.53 -11.72 5.91
C ASP A 177 -15.21 -12.20 4.50
N GLU A 178 -16.06 -11.91 3.54
CA GLU A 178 -15.87 -12.23 2.13
C GLU A 178 -15.47 -11.00 1.33
N VAL A 179 -14.61 -11.17 0.35
CA VAL A 179 -14.24 -10.13 -0.60
C VAL A 179 -14.27 -10.68 -2.02
N THR A 180 -14.80 -9.90 -2.95
CA THR A 180 -14.82 -10.21 -4.38
C THR A 180 -13.90 -9.25 -5.10
N LEU A 181 -12.89 -9.79 -5.79
CA LEU A 181 -11.85 -9.03 -6.45
C LEU A 181 -11.90 -9.24 -7.96
N LYS A 182 -11.65 -8.16 -8.69
CA LYS A 182 -11.31 -8.23 -10.11
C LYS A 182 -9.86 -8.66 -10.26
N THR A 183 -9.61 -9.62 -11.14
CA THR A 183 -8.28 -10.05 -11.55
C THR A 183 -7.94 -9.57 -12.96
N LEU A 184 -6.69 -9.70 -13.38
CA LEU A 184 -6.27 -9.46 -14.76
C LEU A 184 -5.37 -10.60 -15.23
N PRO A 185 -5.32 -10.90 -16.55
CA PRO A 185 -4.31 -11.79 -17.11
C PRO A 185 -2.90 -11.25 -16.83
N LYS A 186 -1.95 -12.16 -16.60
CA LYS A 186 -0.53 -11.76 -16.56
C LYS A 186 -0.08 -11.35 -17.96
N PRO A 187 0.77 -10.32 -18.09
CA PRO A 187 1.40 -9.99 -19.37
C PRO A 187 2.31 -11.14 -19.83
N GLU A 188 2.46 -11.32 -21.14
CA GLU A 188 3.36 -12.34 -21.71
C GLU A 188 4.82 -12.07 -21.35
N THR A 189 5.19 -10.78 -21.35
CA THR A 189 6.54 -10.34 -21.02
C THR A 189 6.52 -9.01 -20.27
N ASN A 190 7.58 -8.75 -19.54
CA ASN A 190 7.92 -7.44 -19.00
C ASN A 190 9.40 -7.17 -19.20
N ILE A 191 9.75 -5.92 -19.47
CA ILE A 191 11.13 -5.46 -19.52
C ILE A 191 11.24 -4.12 -18.83
N SER A 192 12.44 -3.77 -18.39
CA SER A 192 12.73 -2.43 -17.89
C SER A 192 13.71 -1.69 -18.78
N LEU A 193 13.46 -0.40 -18.94
CA LEU A 193 14.42 0.52 -19.55
C LEU A 193 14.90 1.50 -18.49
N LEU A 194 16.23 1.66 -18.44
CA LEU A 194 16.95 2.44 -17.46
C LEU A 194 17.59 3.62 -18.17
N PHE A 195 17.34 4.83 -17.71
CA PHE A 195 17.86 6.06 -18.30
C PHE A 195 18.66 6.85 -17.25
N PRO A 196 19.99 6.93 -17.42
CA PRO A 196 20.84 7.74 -16.55
C PRO A 196 20.46 9.22 -16.63
N CYS A 197 20.33 9.86 -15.46
CA CYS A 197 20.01 11.27 -15.30
C CYS A 197 21.01 11.93 -14.35
N ASP A 198 21.19 13.25 -14.52
CA ASP A 198 22.13 14.03 -13.74
C ASP A 198 21.59 14.33 -12.33
N ASP A 199 20.26 14.50 -12.20
CA ASP A 199 19.58 14.78 -10.93
C ASP A 199 18.13 14.28 -10.93
N LEU A 200 17.44 14.42 -9.78
CA LEU A 200 16.06 14.00 -9.61
C LEU A 200 15.09 14.79 -10.50
N SER A 201 15.35 16.07 -10.77
CA SER A 201 14.50 16.89 -11.65
C SER A 201 14.55 16.38 -13.08
N ALA A 202 15.75 16.06 -13.57
CA ALA A 202 15.97 15.48 -14.90
C ALA A 202 15.30 14.11 -15.01
N ALA A 203 15.38 13.28 -13.96
CA ALA A 203 14.74 11.96 -13.92
C ALA A 203 13.20 12.06 -13.97
N VAL A 204 12.60 12.93 -13.17
CA VAL A 204 11.15 13.20 -13.19
C VAL A 204 10.72 13.72 -14.56
N ALA A 205 11.44 14.67 -15.15
CA ALA A 205 11.13 15.21 -16.48
C ALA A 205 11.24 14.15 -17.58
N SER A 206 12.26 13.29 -17.52
CA SER A 206 12.44 12.18 -18.46
C SER A 206 11.25 11.20 -18.43
N ILE A 207 10.85 10.78 -17.22
CA ILE A 207 9.70 9.89 -17.03
C ILE A 207 8.41 10.56 -17.52
N ALA A 208 8.18 11.83 -17.18
CA ALA A 208 7.00 12.57 -17.63
C ALA A 208 6.92 12.65 -19.17
N GLY A 209 8.04 12.87 -19.85
CA GLY A 209 8.12 12.84 -21.31
C GLY A 209 7.77 11.46 -21.90
N ILE A 210 8.23 10.37 -21.26
CA ILE A 210 7.93 9.02 -21.71
C ILE A 210 6.44 8.67 -21.48
N PHE A 211 5.84 9.07 -20.36
CA PHE A 211 4.41 8.89 -20.12
C PHE A 211 3.50 9.72 -21.03
N ALA A 212 3.99 10.84 -21.56
CA ALA A 212 3.28 11.64 -22.56
C ALA A 212 3.40 11.05 -23.98
N SER A 213 4.21 10.02 -24.18
CA SER A 213 4.42 9.35 -25.46
C SER A 213 3.42 8.17 -25.65
N PRO A 214 3.28 7.63 -26.87
CA PRO A 214 2.39 6.50 -27.14
C PRO A 214 2.94 5.13 -26.68
N HIS A 215 4.00 5.13 -25.85
CA HIS A 215 4.67 3.88 -25.47
C HIS A 215 4.10 3.21 -24.20
N GLU A 216 3.13 3.84 -23.52
CA GLU A 216 2.32 3.26 -22.43
C GLU A 216 3.11 2.45 -21.38
N PRO A 217 4.08 3.05 -20.65
CA PRO A 217 4.76 2.35 -19.58
C PRO A 217 3.78 2.00 -18.44
N ASN A 218 3.98 0.83 -17.81
CA ASN A 218 3.09 0.33 -16.75
C ASN A 218 3.47 0.83 -15.36
N ALA A 219 4.76 1.10 -15.15
CA ALA A 219 5.31 1.61 -13.90
C ALA A 219 6.55 2.45 -14.17
N ALA A 220 6.88 3.33 -13.23
CA ALA A 220 8.12 4.11 -13.27
C ALA A 220 8.63 4.40 -11.87
N ALA A 221 9.94 4.25 -11.70
CA ALA A 221 10.68 4.51 -10.48
C ALA A 221 11.93 5.35 -10.75
N ILE A 222 12.49 5.96 -9.71
CA ILE A 222 13.74 6.69 -9.77
C ILE A 222 14.62 6.22 -8.62
N LEU A 223 15.80 5.70 -8.95
CA LEU A 223 16.77 5.25 -7.98
C LEU A 223 18.02 6.16 -7.99
N PRO A 224 18.42 6.74 -6.85
CA PRO A 224 19.76 7.27 -6.69
C PRO A 224 20.81 6.19 -6.94
N GLN A 225 22.01 6.56 -7.41
CA GLN A 225 23.07 5.61 -7.75
C GLN A 225 23.38 4.61 -6.62
N ALA A 226 23.44 5.07 -5.38
CA ALA A 226 23.70 4.20 -4.23
C ALA A 226 22.60 3.15 -4.02
N ILE A 227 21.35 3.49 -4.29
CA ILE A 227 20.21 2.57 -4.21
C ILE A 227 20.16 1.64 -5.42
N ALA A 228 20.49 2.13 -6.61
CA ALA A 228 20.61 1.30 -7.81
C ALA A 228 21.69 0.21 -7.64
N ALA A 229 22.82 0.56 -7.01
CA ALA A 229 23.87 -0.41 -6.68
C ALA A 229 23.38 -1.51 -5.72
N LYS A 230 22.53 -1.19 -4.73
CA LYS A 230 21.88 -2.21 -3.87
C LYS A 230 20.98 -3.15 -4.66
N ALA A 231 20.34 -2.66 -5.72
CA ALA A 231 19.56 -3.48 -6.64
C ALA A 231 20.42 -4.33 -7.62
N GLY A 232 21.73 -4.25 -7.52
CA GLY A 232 22.66 -4.94 -8.43
C GLY A 232 22.79 -4.27 -9.80
N ILE A 233 22.41 -2.98 -9.91
CA ILE A 233 22.47 -2.23 -11.16
C ILE A 233 23.72 -1.35 -11.17
N ASP A 234 24.62 -1.65 -12.10
CA ASP A 234 25.83 -0.87 -12.36
C ASP A 234 25.65 -0.03 -13.64
N VAL A 235 24.96 1.09 -13.51
CA VAL A 235 24.76 2.06 -14.59
C VAL A 235 25.21 3.43 -14.10
N ALA A 236 26.12 4.06 -14.83
CA ALA A 236 26.66 5.36 -14.47
C ALA A 236 25.59 6.45 -14.55
N GLY A 237 25.49 7.28 -13.50
CA GLY A 237 24.53 8.41 -13.40
C GLY A 237 24.23 8.71 -11.95
N ALA A 238 23.96 9.96 -11.59
CA ALA A 238 23.60 10.33 -10.23
C ALA A 238 22.19 9.78 -9.84
N MET A 239 21.29 9.76 -10.83
CA MET A 239 19.94 9.19 -10.72
C MET A 239 19.69 8.24 -11.90
N LEU A 240 18.84 7.26 -11.68
CA LEU A 240 18.41 6.31 -12.69
C LEU A 240 16.88 6.38 -12.80
N ALA A 241 16.39 6.92 -13.90
CA ALA A 241 14.97 6.85 -14.25
C ALA A 241 14.69 5.47 -14.85
N ILE A 242 13.71 4.76 -14.30
CA ILE A 242 13.37 3.39 -14.67
C ILE A 242 11.92 3.36 -15.10
N ILE A 243 11.64 2.74 -16.23
CA ILE A 243 10.28 2.43 -16.67
C ILE A 243 10.11 0.94 -16.89
N ARG A 244 8.90 0.43 -16.70
CA ARG A 244 8.52 -0.93 -17.04
C ARG A 244 7.55 -0.93 -18.22
N LEU A 245 7.83 -1.77 -19.21
CA LEU A 245 6.95 -2.08 -20.31
C LEU A 245 6.45 -3.51 -20.16
N GLU A 246 5.16 -3.70 -20.28
CA GLU A 246 4.48 -5.00 -20.16
C GLU A 246 3.51 -5.21 -21.33
N GLY A 247 3.22 -6.47 -21.62
CA GLY A 247 2.23 -6.86 -22.61
C GLY A 247 2.68 -8.00 -23.49
N ILE A 248 2.23 -7.99 -24.74
CA ILE A 248 2.59 -8.96 -25.78
C ILE A 248 4.03 -8.70 -26.22
N ASP A 249 4.84 -9.75 -26.35
CA ASP A 249 6.29 -9.67 -26.58
C ASP A 249 6.67 -8.76 -27.76
N VAL A 250 6.03 -8.94 -28.93
CA VAL A 250 6.30 -8.14 -30.13
C VAL A 250 6.05 -6.64 -29.88
N SER A 251 4.96 -6.29 -29.19
CA SER A 251 4.63 -4.90 -28.86
C SER A 251 5.63 -4.30 -27.85
N VAL A 252 6.01 -5.07 -26.84
CA VAL A 252 6.98 -4.63 -25.83
C VAL A 252 8.35 -4.40 -26.47
N ALA A 253 8.80 -5.29 -27.36
CA ALA A 253 10.05 -5.17 -28.08
C ALA A 253 10.09 -3.93 -28.98
N ASP A 254 9.02 -3.64 -29.72
CA ASP A 254 8.90 -2.47 -30.59
C ASP A 254 8.94 -1.16 -29.79
N ARG A 255 8.11 -1.05 -28.74
CA ARG A 255 8.09 0.14 -27.85
C ARG A 255 9.43 0.40 -27.20
N ALA A 256 10.12 -0.67 -26.77
CA ALA A 256 11.46 -0.56 -26.20
C ALA A 256 12.47 -0.06 -27.21
N ALA A 257 12.45 -0.58 -28.44
CA ALA A 257 13.37 -0.15 -29.50
C ALA A 257 13.22 1.35 -29.81
N HIS A 258 11.97 1.84 -29.91
CA HIS A 258 11.69 3.26 -30.14
C HIS A 258 12.20 4.16 -28.98
N LEU A 259 11.95 3.76 -27.73
CA LEU A 259 12.41 4.51 -26.56
C LEU A 259 13.94 4.53 -26.45
N LEU A 260 14.61 3.40 -26.70
CA LEU A 260 16.07 3.34 -26.71
C LEU A 260 16.70 4.14 -27.87
N ALA A 261 16.05 4.21 -29.02
CA ALA A 261 16.51 5.04 -30.12
C ALA A 261 16.40 6.54 -29.77
N ALA A 262 15.34 6.95 -29.07
CA ALA A 262 15.14 8.32 -28.62
C ALA A 262 16.08 8.71 -27.46
N HIS A 263 16.46 7.76 -26.61
CA HIS A 263 17.28 7.96 -25.41
C HIS A 263 18.59 7.15 -25.49
N LYS A 264 19.58 7.66 -26.21
CA LYS A 264 20.82 6.95 -26.63
C LYS A 264 21.67 6.33 -25.49
N LYS A 265 21.46 6.73 -24.21
CA LYS A 265 22.17 6.18 -23.05
C LYS A 265 21.31 5.13 -22.31
N GLY A 266 20.15 4.80 -22.85
CA GLY A 266 19.24 3.85 -22.22
C GLY A 266 19.81 2.43 -22.20
N VAL A 267 19.58 1.72 -21.09
CA VAL A 267 19.95 0.31 -20.90
C VAL A 267 18.67 -0.51 -20.75
N LYS A 268 18.63 -1.69 -21.35
CA LYS A 268 17.50 -2.62 -21.26
C LYS A 268 17.83 -3.73 -20.26
N LEU A 269 16.94 -4.01 -19.35
CA LEU A 269 16.90 -5.27 -18.58
C LEU A 269 15.93 -6.25 -19.25
N ASP A 270 16.31 -7.51 -19.27
CA ASP A 270 15.42 -8.60 -19.68
C ASP A 270 14.30 -8.86 -18.68
N SER A 271 13.45 -9.82 -18.97
CA SER A 271 12.25 -10.12 -18.18
C SER A 271 12.59 -10.55 -16.74
N ASP A 272 13.62 -11.37 -16.56
CA ASP A 272 13.99 -11.90 -15.24
C ASP A 272 14.59 -10.80 -14.37
N ALA A 273 15.56 -10.06 -14.90
CA ALA A 273 16.17 -8.93 -14.21
C ALA A 273 15.15 -7.81 -13.92
N SER A 274 14.23 -7.54 -14.86
CA SER A 274 13.13 -6.60 -14.67
C SER A 274 12.22 -7.04 -13.54
N THR A 275 11.79 -8.31 -13.53
CA THR A 275 10.92 -8.86 -12.47
C THR A 275 11.58 -8.75 -11.10
N ALA A 276 12.85 -9.14 -10.99
CA ALA A 276 13.60 -9.06 -9.73
C ALA A 276 13.73 -7.62 -9.21
N LEU A 277 14.01 -6.66 -10.11
CA LEU A 277 14.10 -5.24 -9.76
C LEU A 277 12.76 -4.70 -9.23
N TRP A 278 11.66 -4.94 -9.95
CA TRP A 278 10.35 -4.44 -9.56
C TRP A 278 9.81 -5.10 -8.28
N GLN A 279 10.22 -6.33 -8.00
CA GLN A 279 9.94 -6.95 -6.72
C GLN A 279 10.64 -6.20 -5.58
N GLN A 280 11.93 -5.86 -5.71
CA GLN A 280 12.66 -5.10 -4.69
C GLN A 280 12.07 -3.69 -4.48
N ILE A 281 11.64 -3.02 -5.57
CA ILE A 281 10.97 -1.70 -5.50
C ILE A 281 9.62 -1.83 -4.81
N ARG A 282 8.79 -2.81 -5.21
CA ARG A 282 7.47 -3.06 -4.66
C ARG A 282 7.51 -3.33 -3.16
N ASP A 283 8.46 -4.15 -2.73
CA ASP A 283 8.58 -4.64 -1.35
C ASP A 283 9.42 -3.70 -0.46
N VAL A 284 9.93 -2.60 -1.07
CA VAL A 284 10.78 -1.60 -0.39
C VAL A 284 12.09 -2.22 0.14
N ASP A 285 12.51 -3.35 -0.42
CA ASP A 285 13.70 -4.09 -0.01
C ASP A 285 14.97 -3.24 -0.07
N LEU A 286 15.01 -2.27 -0.97
CA LEU A 286 16.14 -1.36 -1.18
C LEU A 286 16.46 -0.45 0.03
N LEU A 287 15.52 -0.35 0.98
CA LEU A 287 15.70 0.38 2.24
C LEU A 287 15.61 -0.53 3.48
N ALA A 288 15.52 -1.85 3.32
CA ALA A 288 15.32 -2.76 4.44
C ALA A 288 16.50 -2.76 5.43
N ASP A 289 17.72 -2.57 4.93
CA ASP A 289 18.98 -2.51 5.69
C ASP A 289 19.30 -1.10 6.23
N ALA A 290 18.48 -0.09 5.91
CA ALA A 290 18.71 1.26 6.40
C ALA A 290 18.40 1.35 7.90
N ASP A 291 19.23 2.10 8.63
CA ASP A 291 18.95 2.47 10.01
C ASP A 291 17.86 3.55 10.06
N GLY A 292 17.17 3.63 11.20
CA GLY A 292 16.18 4.67 11.43
C GLY A 292 14.79 4.37 10.88
N ASP A 293 13.97 5.41 10.84
CA ASP A 293 12.57 5.34 10.46
C ASP A 293 12.41 5.21 8.94
N ILE A 294 11.40 4.47 8.50
CA ILE A 294 10.99 4.45 7.10
C ILE A 294 9.65 5.17 6.95
N TRP A 295 9.66 6.14 6.06
CA TRP A 295 8.51 6.95 5.73
C TRP A 295 8.08 6.78 4.27
N LYS A 296 6.78 6.87 4.04
CA LYS A 296 6.13 6.88 2.74
C LYS A 296 5.53 8.25 2.51
N LEU A 297 6.01 8.99 1.51
CA LEU A 297 5.50 10.30 1.13
C LEU A 297 4.82 10.23 -0.23
N SER A 298 3.57 10.67 -0.31
CA SER A 298 2.87 10.88 -1.58
C SER A 298 2.81 12.38 -1.87
N CYS A 299 3.26 12.78 -3.06
CA CYS A 299 3.30 14.17 -3.51
C CYS A 299 3.02 14.25 -5.02
N ALA A 300 2.93 15.46 -5.57
CA ALA A 300 2.99 15.64 -7.01
C ALA A 300 4.41 15.31 -7.51
N PRO A 301 4.59 14.56 -8.62
CA PRO A 301 5.93 14.20 -9.10
C PRO A 301 6.86 15.39 -9.27
N ALA A 302 6.34 16.51 -9.80
CA ALA A 302 7.12 17.75 -9.99
C ALA A 302 7.60 18.40 -8.68
N SER A 303 6.98 18.05 -7.53
CA SER A 303 7.38 18.56 -6.21
C SER A 303 8.49 17.74 -5.56
N ALA A 304 8.69 16.49 -5.99
CA ALA A 304 9.65 15.58 -5.38
C ALA A 304 11.08 16.12 -5.30
N PRO A 305 11.62 16.77 -6.34
CA PRO A 305 12.98 17.34 -6.28
C PRO A 305 13.16 18.39 -5.18
N ALA A 306 12.21 19.32 -5.05
CA ALA A 306 12.28 20.38 -4.04
C ALA A 306 12.12 19.81 -2.62
N ILE A 307 11.23 18.84 -2.43
CA ILE A 307 11.05 18.16 -1.15
C ILE A 307 12.33 17.45 -0.73
N ILE A 308 12.93 16.67 -1.63
CA ILE A 308 14.15 15.92 -1.35
C ILE A 308 15.33 16.86 -1.08
N ALA A 309 15.50 17.92 -1.85
CA ALA A 309 16.56 18.92 -1.62
C ALA A 309 16.44 19.54 -0.22
N THR A 310 15.23 19.98 0.16
CA THR A 310 14.97 20.56 1.50
C THR A 310 15.34 19.57 2.62
N LEU A 311 15.08 18.29 2.45
CA LEU A 311 15.36 17.29 3.47
C LEU A 311 16.86 16.97 3.54
N PHE A 312 17.56 16.90 2.43
CA PHE A 312 19.02 16.70 2.39
C PHE A 312 19.83 17.84 3.01
N ASP A 313 19.29 19.07 3.02
CA ASP A 313 19.95 20.21 3.67
C ASP A 313 20.07 20.03 5.19
N HIS A 314 19.27 19.14 5.79
CA HIS A 314 19.15 18.99 7.25
C HIS A 314 19.36 17.58 7.77
N PHE A 315 19.22 16.55 6.92
CA PHE A 315 19.25 15.15 7.36
C PHE A 315 20.07 14.28 6.43
N ASP A 316 20.80 13.34 7.00
CA ASP A 316 21.34 12.20 6.26
C ASP A 316 20.22 11.19 6.04
N LEU A 317 19.88 10.92 4.79
CA LEU A 317 18.77 10.05 4.43
C LEU A 317 19.06 9.23 3.18
N GLN A 318 18.39 8.09 3.07
CA GLN A 318 18.33 7.30 1.85
C GLN A 318 16.91 7.39 1.28
N PHE A 319 16.78 7.38 -0.04
CA PHE A 319 15.47 7.40 -0.66
C PHE A 319 15.48 6.72 -2.03
N PHE A 320 14.29 6.34 -2.46
CA PHE A 320 13.96 6.14 -3.87
C PHE A 320 12.54 6.65 -4.15
N ALA A 321 12.25 6.89 -5.42
CA ALA A 321 10.90 7.28 -5.82
C ALA A 321 10.24 6.21 -6.67
N ASP A 322 8.94 6.01 -6.43
CA ASP A 322 8.03 5.19 -7.22
C ASP A 322 6.92 6.08 -7.81
N TRP A 323 6.00 5.51 -8.55
CA TRP A 323 4.87 6.19 -9.20
C TRP A 323 5.30 7.44 -9.97
N ALA A 324 6.36 7.30 -10.77
CA ALA A 324 6.93 8.40 -11.59
C ALA A 324 7.40 9.61 -10.77
N GLY A 325 7.78 9.42 -9.52
CA GLY A 325 8.13 10.50 -8.59
C GLY A 325 7.00 10.93 -7.66
N GLY A 326 5.79 10.38 -7.83
CA GLY A 326 4.62 10.69 -6.99
C GLY A 326 4.60 9.98 -5.64
N LEU A 327 5.48 9.04 -5.43
CA LEU A 327 5.71 8.35 -4.17
C LEU A 327 7.19 8.34 -3.84
N LEU A 328 7.55 8.87 -2.67
CA LEU A 328 8.91 8.82 -2.12
C LEU A 328 8.93 7.86 -0.95
N TRP A 329 9.85 6.91 -0.99
CA TRP A 329 10.23 6.08 0.13
C TRP A 329 11.53 6.64 0.72
N LEU A 330 11.52 6.95 2.02
CA LEU A 330 12.62 7.63 2.72
C LEU A 330 13.00 6.84 3.95
N ALA A 331 14.29 6.62 4.13
CA ALA A 331 14.85 6.15 5.39
C ALA A 331 15.72 7.26 5.99
N GLY A 332 15.48 7.61 7.25
CA GLY A 332 16.17 8.70 7.91
C GLY A 332 16.11 8.60 9.44
N PRO A 333 16.61 9.60 10.16
CA PRO A 333 16.71 9.54 11.61
C PRO A 333 15.34 9.40 12.27
N SER A 334 15.32 8.69 13.40
CA SER A 334 14.13 8.55 14.23
C SER A 334 13.85 9.85 15.00
N GLY A 335 12.57 10.06 15.34
CA GLY A 335 12.11 11.18 16.14
C GLY A 335 11.20 12.17 15.41
N ALA A 336 10.72 13.17 16.14
CA ALA A 336 9.73 14.12 15.64
C ALA A 336 10.26 15.08 14.57
N ASP A 337 11.54 15.42 14.62
CA ASP A 337 12.12 16.47 13.76
C ASP A 337 12.08 16.08 12.28
N PHE A 338 12.45 14.85 11.95
CA PHE A 338 12.42 14.36 10.58
C PHE A 338 10.99 14.31 10.02
N GLY A 339 10.04 13.75 10.78
CA GLY A 339 8.63 13.71 10.38
C GLY A 339 8.00 15.11 10.25
N THR A 340 8.39 16.05 11.11
CA THR A 340 7.94 17.44 11.05
C THR A 340 8.51 18.16 9.82
N ALA A 341 9.79 17.98 9.53
CA ALA A 341 10.45 18.54 8.36
C ALA A 341 9.83 18.03 7.05
N MET A 342 9.54 16.72 6.96
CA MET A 342 8.85 16.13 5.80
C MET A 342 7.49 16.77 5.56
N ARG A 343 6.67 16.95 6.61
CA ARG A 343 5.35 17.58 6.48
C ARG A 343 5.44 19.05 6.12
N SER A 344 6.44 19.75 6.65
CA SER A 344 6.71 21.15 6.28
C SER A 344 7.14 21.26 4.83
N ALA A 345 8.02 20.39 4.35
CA ALA A 345 8.44 20.32 2.95
C ALA A 345 7.26 20.00 2.01
N LEU A 346 6.38 19.07 2.39
CA LEU A 346 5.14 18.77 1.64
C LEU A 346 4.23 19.99 1.57
N ALA A 347 3.99 20.68 2.69
CA ALA A 347 3.11 21.85 2.74
C ALA A 347 3.66 23.01 1.88
N ALA A 348 4.98 23.20 1.86
CA ALA A 348 5.64 24.22 1.06
C ALA A 348 5.62 23.92 -0.46
N ASN A 349 5.43 22.65 -0.86
CA ASN A 349 5.54 22.19 -2.24
C ASN A 349 4.24 21.58 -2.80
N GLY A 350 3.07 22.07 -2.41
CA GLY A 350 1.80 21.72 -3.02
C GLY A 350 0.99 20.68 -2.24
N ASN A 351 1.39 20.38 -1.01
CA ASN A 351 0.78 19.39 -0.12
C ASN A 351 1.01 17.91 -0.54
N GLY A 352 0.58 17.02 0.31
CA GLY A 352 0.73 15.57 0.13
C GLY A 352 0.43 14.84 1.42
N HIS A 353 0.84 13.58 1.48
CA HIS A 353 0.63 12.72 2.65
C HIS A 353 1.95 12.08 3.06
N ALA A 354 2.29 12.18 4.35
CA ALA A 354 3.39 11.46 4.97
C ALA A 354 2.84 10.38 5.91
N GLN A 355 3.39 9.17 5.80
CA GLN A 355 3.05 8.04 6.63
C GLN A 355 4.32 7.36 7.14
N LEU A 356 4.42 7.16 8.45
CA LEU A 356 5.46 6.35 9.09
C LEU A 356 5.13 4.87 8.85
N ILE A 357 6.07 4.13 8.29
CA ILE A 357 5.92 2.70 7.97
C ILE A 357 6.71 1.86 8.96
N ARG A 358 7.99 2.18 9.19
CA ARG A 358 8.83 1.56 10.21
C ARG A 358 9.22 2.61 11.24
N ASP A 359 8.89 2.36 12.48
CA ASP A 359 9.31 3.12 13.66
C ASP A 359 10.46 2.38 14.32
N SER A 360 11.64 2.96 14.30
CA SER A 360 12.84 2.36 14.88
C SER A 360 13.26 2.98 16.21
N GLY A 361 12.62 4.08 16.64
CA GLY A 361 13.03 4.84 17.82
C GLY A 361 11.91 5.54 18.58
N ASN A 362 10.72 4.94 18.66
CA ASN A 362 9.53 5.50 19.34
C ASN A 362 9.05 6.84 18.76
N SER A 363 9.22 7.03 17.47
CA SER A 363 8.77 8.24 16.77
C SER A 363 7.24 8.42 16.83
N LYS A 364 6.48 7.33 16.94
CA LYS A 364 5.02 7.34 17.09
C LYS A 364 4.53 8.02 18.36
N ASP A 365 5.35 8.01 19.43
CA ASP A 365 5.05 8.68 20.68
C ASP A 365 5.18 10.21 20.55
N LEU A 366 5.97 10.67 19.59
CA LEU A 366 6.34 12.06 19.39
C LEU A 366 5.59 12.73 18.23
N ILE A 367 5.23 11.95 17.22
CA ILE A 367 4.60 12.46 16.00
C ILE A 367 3.57 11.47 15.47
N ALA A 368 2.42 11.96 14.99
CA ALA A 368 1.39 11.12 14.40
C ALA A 368 1.94 10.31 13.21
N PRO A 369 1.76 8.97 13.16
CA PRO A 369 2.29 8.15 12.05
C PRO A 369 1.58 8.39 10.72
N LEU A 370 0.34 8.85 10.73
CA LEU A 370 -0.41 9.24 9.52
C LEU A 370 -0.43 10.76 9.39
N GLN A 371 -0.64 11.25 8.17
CA GLN A 371 -0.80 12.69 7.92
C GLN A 371 -1.94 13.25 8.77
N PRO A 372 -1.72 14.30 9.57
CA PRO A 372 -2.78 14.94 10.35
C PRO A 372 -3.90 15.46 9.46
N LEU A 373 -5.13 15.26 9.91
CA LEU A 373 -6.31 15.74 9.19
C LEU A 373 -6.56 17.22 9.49
N SER A 374 -7.09 17.95 8.50
CA SER A 374 -7.69 19.26 8.78
C SER A 374 -8.92 19.08 9.68
N SER A 375 -9.34 20.15 10.39
CA SER A 375 -10.51 20.09 11.27
C SER A 375 -11.79 19.63 10.55
N ALA A 376 -11.95 20.03 9.29
CA ALA A 376 -13.08 19.61 8.47
C ALA A 376 -13.02 18.11 8.12
N HIS A 377 -11.86 17.61 7.72
CA HIS A 377 -11.67 16.19 7.44
C HIS A 377 -11.81 15.36 8.71
N TYR A 378 -11.25 15.81 9.85
CA TYR A 378 -11.42 15.12 11.13
C TYR A 378 -12.91 14.99 11.51
N ALA A 379 -13.69 16.08 11.40
CA ALA A 379 -15.11 16.05 11.68
C ALA A 379 -15.88 15.09 10.75
N LEU A 380 -15.47 15.00 9.46
CA LEU A 380 -16.05 14.03 8.52
C LEU A 380 -15.70 12.59 8.92
N HIS A 381 -14.43 12.29 9.20
CA HIS A 381 -13.98 10.97 9.64
C HIS A 381 -14.72 10.52 10.91
N LYS A 382 -14.87 11.42 11.89
CA LYS A 382 -15.62 11.14 13.10
C LYS A 382 -17.08 10.78 12.83
N ARG A 383 -17.75 11.48 11.91
CA ARG A 383 -19.14 11.15 11.51
C ARG A 383 -19.21 9.80 10.79
N VAL A 384 -18.24 9.49 9.91
CA VAL A 384 -18.17 8.19 9.24
C VAL A 384 -17.95 7.08 10.28
N LYS A 385 -16.99 7.26 11.21
CA LYS A 385 -16.77 6.31 12.31
C LYS A 385 -18.05 6.06 13.09
N ALA A 386 -18.73 7.12 13.52
CA ALA A 386 -19.98 7.01 14.29
C ALA A 386 -21.12 6.33 13.49
N ALA A 387 -21.12 6.42 12.17
CA ALA A 387 -22.10 5.73 11.33
C ALA A 387 -21.89 4.22 11.29
N PHE A 388 -20.62 3.74 11.31
CA PHE A 388 -20.30 2.31 11.26
C PHE A 388 -20.04 1.72 12.64
N ASP A 389 -19.48 2.50 13.56
CA ASP A 389 -19.05 2.05 14.89
C ASP A 389 -19.27 3.16 15.94
N PRO A 390 -20.52 3.38 16.37
CA PRO A 390 -20.89 4.47 17.28
C PRO A 390 -20.34 4.31 18.70
N ARG A 391 -19.89 3.11 19.08
CA ARG A 391 -19.32 2.81 20.39
C ARG A 391 -17.79 2.73 20.36
N SER A 392 -17.18 2.96 19.19
CA SER A 392 -15.72 2.91 18.99
C SER A 392 -15.10 1.56 19.36
N VAL A 393 -15.79 0.47 19.05
CA VAL A 393 -15.34 -0.90 19.38
C VAL A 393 -14.13 -1.31 18.56
N LEU A 394 -14.14 -1.06 17.24
CA LEU A 394 -13.17 -1.62 16.28
C LEU A 394 -11.96 -0.71 16.08
N ASN A 395 -10.76 -1.19 16.39
CA ASN A 395 -9.47 -0.54 16.12
C ASN A 395 -9.46 0.96 16.46
N PHE A 396 -10.13 1.37 17.54
CA PHE A 396 -10.27 2.76 17.95
C PHE A 396 -8.90 3.42 18.17
N GLY A 397 -8.71 4.62 17.64
CA GLY A 397 -7.46 5.36 17.76
C GLY A 397 -6.33 4.93 16.81
N ARG A 398 -6.50 3.86 16.03
CA ARG A 398 -5.43 3.31 15.18
C ARG A 398 -5.02 4.23 14.03
N MET A 399 -5.96 4.94 13.42
CA MET A 399 -5.64 5.87 12.34
C MET A 399 -5.36 7.27 12.88
N HIS A 400 -6.29 7.80 13.63
CA HIS A 400 -6.22 9.14 14.20
C HIS A 400 -6.72 9.08 15.64
N ASP A 401 -6.19 9.97 16.47
CA ASP A 401 -6.60 10.06 17.85
C ASP A 401 -8.11 10.36 17.97
N GLY A 402 -8.82 9.60 18.79
CA GLY A 402 -10.25 9.75 19.02
C GLY A 402 -11.19 9.30 17.87
N ILE A 403 -10.66 8.51 16.88
CA ILE A 403 -11.45 7.96 15.78
C ILE A 403 -11.21 6.47 15.60
#